data_d6479e2c56034a0ceea752c8ef3dbe74
#
_entry.id   d6479e2c56034a0ceea752c8ef3dbe74
#
_cell.length_a   1.000
_cell.length_b   1.000
_cell.length_c   1.000
_cell.angle_alpha   90.00
_cell.angle_beta   90.00
_cell.angle_gamma   90.00
#
_symmetry.space_group_name_H-M   'P 1'
#
loop_
_entity.id
_entity.type
_entity.pdbx_description
1 polymer ?
#
loop_
_entity_poly.entity_id
_entity_poly.type
_entity_poly.pdbx_seq_one_letter_code
_entity_poly.pdbx_strand_id
1 'polypeptide(L)'
;DAGGNLVRTTHTKDAYALRLASMSGLRVAIITGAYEERIRQRYEALGVGDVFLSSSVKTECMQTLLDKYGLKPDEVLYMGDDIPDYRVMQQIGLPCCPRDAAPEIRDISLYISHLDGGQGCVRDVTEQVLKAQGKWMADENAFSW
;
A
#
# COMPACT_ATOMS: atom_id res chain seq x y z
N ASP A 1 -15.12 -2.65 -19.66
CA ASP A 1 -15.68 -3.83 -20.31
C ASP A 1 -16.75 -3.41 -21.34
N ALA A 2 -17.34 -4.38 -22.01
CA ALA A 2 -18.36 -4.13 -23.04
C ALA A 2 -19.62 -3.45 -22.48
N GLY A 3 -19.90 -3.53 -21.20
CA GLY A 3 -21.00 -2.86 -20.53
C GLY A 3 -20.67 -1.44 -20.04
N GLY A 4 -19.50 -0.94 -20.36
CA GLY A 4 -19.06 0.38 -19.92
C GLY A 4 -18.58 0.44 -18.48
N ASN A 5 -18.47 -0.69 -17.78
CA ASN A 5 -17.96 -0.74 -16.41
C ASN A 5 -16.43 -0.61 -16.42
N LEU A 6 -15.91 0.11 -15.43
CA LEU A 6 -14.48 0.19 -15.24
C LEU A 6 -13.94 -1.13 -14.71
N VAL A 7 -13.03 -1.75 -15.47
CA VAL A 7 -12.38 -2.99 -15.08
C VAL A 7 -11.01 -2.68 -14.50
N ARG A 8 -10.76 -3.15 -13.27
CA ARG A 8 -9.49 -3.00 -12.59
C ARG A 8 -8.93 -4.37 -12.25
N THR A 9 -7.63 -4.53 -12.45
CA THR A 9 -6.94 -5.78 -12.10
C THR A 9 -5.94 -5.49 -10.98
N THR A 10 -5.76 -6.48 -10.11
CA THR A 10 -4.73 -6.44 -9.07
C THR A 10 -3.67 -7.46 -9.45
N HIS A 11 -2.41 -7.04 -9.44
CA HIS A 11 -1.29 -7.94 -9.71
C HIS A 11 -1.27 -9.05 -8.65
N THR A 12 -1.16 -10.32 -9.07
CA THR A 12 -1.24 -11.47 -8.16
C THR A 12 -0.16 -11.44 -7.08
N LYS A 13 1.05 -11.03 -7.41
CA LYS A 13 2.14 -10.92 -6.43
C LYS A 13 1.87 -9.83 -5.41
N ASP A 14 1.24 -8.74 -5.80
CA ASP A 14 0.87 -7.66 -4.90
C ASP A 14 -0.24 -8.12 -3.94
N ALA A 15 -1.22 -8.85 -4.43
CA ALA A 15 -2.30 -9.39 -3.61
C ALA A 15 -1.75 -10.39 -2.56
N TYR A 16 -0.90 -11.30 -2.98
CA TYR A 16 -0.22 -12.22 -2.07
C TYR A 16 0.56 -11.46 -0.98
N ALA A 17 1.30 -10.43 -1.37
CA ALA A 17 2.10 -9.64 -0.45
C ALA A 17 1.26 -8.92 0.60
N LEU A 18 0.13 -8.34 0.21
CA LEU A 18 -0.77 -7.67 1.15
C LEU A 18 -1.36 -8.66 2.16
N ARG A 19 -1.76 -9.84 1.69
CA ARG A 19 -2.26 -10.90 2.58
C ARG A 19 -1.17 -11.33 3.55
N LEU A 20 0.02 -11.61 3.07
CA LEU A 20 1.13 -12.06 3.92
C LEU A 20 1.54 -10.98 4.93
N ALA A 21 1.60 -9.72 4.51
CA ALA A 21 1.90 -8.60 5.40
C ALA A 21 0.90 -8.55 6.57
N SER A 22 -0.39 -8.64 6.26
CA SER A 22 -1.45 -8.64 7.27
C SER A 22 -1.31 -9.80 8.24
N MET A 23 -0.98 -10.99 7.75
CA MET A 23 -0.78 -12.18 8.59
C MET A 23 0.51 -12.13 9.39
N SER A 24 1.47 -11.31 8.99
CA SER A 24 2.78 -11.18 9.65
C SER A 24 2.81 -10.08 10.72
N GLY A 25 1.66 -9.51 11.06
CA GLY A 25 1.55 -8.52 12.10
C GLY A 25 1.69 -7.07 11.63
N LEU A 26 1.82 -6.81 10.34
CA LEU A 26 1.79 -5.46 9.81
C LEU A 26 0.35 -4.96 9.68
N ARG A 27 0.12 -3.72 10.06
CA ARG A 27 -1.16 -3.07 9.76
C ARG A 27 -1.10 -2.55 8.34
N VAL A 28 -2.07 -2.96 7.52
CA VAL A 28 -2.14 -2.55 6.13
C VAL A 28 -3.38 -1.69 5.94
N ALA A 29 -3.21 -0.56 5.28
CA ALA A 29 -4.31 0.34 4.93
C ALA A 29 -4.20 0.75 3.47
N ILE A 30 -5.34 1.06 2.87
CA ILE A 30 -5.43 1.56 1.50
C ILE A 30 -6.10 2.93 1.53
N ILE A 31 -5.49 3.90 0.87
CA ILE A 31 -6.05 5.24 0.68
C ILE A 31 -6.16 5.47 -0.82
N THR A 32 -7.36 5.65 -1.33
CA THR A 32 -7.60 5.80 -2.76
C THR A 32 -8.68 6.83 -3.08
N GLY A 33 -8.54 7.52 -4.20
CA GLY A 33 -9.58 8.37 -4.74
C GLY A 33 -10.72 7.61 -5.42
N ALA A 34 -10.57 6.32 -5.67
CA ALA A 34 -11.61 5.49 -6.25
C ALA A 34 -12.82 5.37 -5.31
N TYR A 35 -14.00 5.14 -5.86
CA TYR A 35 -15.24 5.19 -5.09
C TYR A 35 -16.01 3.86 -5.04
N GLU A 36 -15.63 2.85 -5.84
CA GLU A 36 -16.40 1.62 -5.90
C GLU A 36 -16.20 0.76 -4.65
N GLU A 37 -17.30 0.41 -4.00
CA GLU A 37 -17.28 -0.38 -2.76
C GLU A 37 -16.65 -1.77 -2.95
N ARG A 38 -16.68 -2.32 -4.16
CA ARG A 38 -16.02 -3.59 -4.48
C ARG A 38 -14.51 -3.54 -4.24
N ILE A 39 -13.90 -2.35 -4.30
CA ILE A 39 -12.48 -2.16 -3.99
C ILE A 39 -12.24 -2.46 -2.51
N ARG A 40 -13.07 -1.93 -1.64
CA ARG A 40 -13.01 -2.23 -0.21
C ARG A 40 -13.13 -3.72 0.05
N GLN A 41 -14.12 -4.35 -0.55
CA GLN A 41 -14.35 -5.79 -0.37
C GLN A 41 -13.14 -6.62 -0.78
N ARG A 42 -12.51 -6.26 -1.90
CA ARG A 42 -11.32 -6.97 -2.39
C ARG A 42 -10.17 -6.88 -1.40
N TYR A 43 -9.89 -5.67 -0.91
CA TYR A 43 -8.76 -5.48 0.01
C TYR A 43 -9.04 -6.08 1.39
N GLU A 44 -10.26 -5.95 1.88
CA GLU A 44 -10.63 -6.58 3.16
C GLU A 44 -10.50 -8.10 3.10
N ALA A 45 -10.81 -8.72 1.97
CA ALA A 45 -10.63 -10.15 1.78
C ALA A 45 -9.15 -10.58 1.88
N LEU A 46 -8.21 -9.66 1.63
CA LEU A 46 -6.78 -9.91 1.78
C LEU A 46 -6.27 -9.64 3.20
N GLY A 47 -7.14 -9.18 4.11
CA GLY A 47 -6.75 -8.87 5.48
C GLY A 47 -6.42 -7.40 5.72
N VAL A 48 -6.66 -6.52 4.75
CA VAL A 48 -6.47 -5.07 4.93
C VAL A 48 -7.51 -4.54 5.91
N GLY A 49 -7.04 -3.89 6.98
CA GLY A 49 -7.92 -3.46 8.07
C GLY A 49 -8.64 -2.14 7.82
N ASP A 50 -8.07 -1.28 7.00
CA ASP A 50 -8.61 0.06 6.75
C ASP A 50 -8.55 0.39 5.27
N VAL A 51 -9.69 0.74 4.68
CA VAL A 51 -9.78 1.15 3.28
C VAL A 51 -10.54 2.48 3.22
N PHE A 52 -9.86 3.52 2.77
CA PHE A 52 -10.44 4.84 2.58
C PHE A 52 -10.73 5.03 1.09
N LEU A 53 -12.01 5.05 0.74
CA LEU A 53 -12.48 5.33 -0.61
C LEU A 53 -12.79 6.82 -0.76
N SER A 54 -12.82 7.30 -2.01
CA SER A 54 -13.16 8.69 -2.34
C SER A 54 -12.30 9.72 -1.61
N SER A 55 -11.06 9.36 -1.30
CA SER A 55 -10.16 10.23 -0.55
C SER A 55 -9.64 11.34 -1.45
N SER A 56 -10.06 12.58 -1.17
CA SER A 56 -9.54 13.77 -1.85
C SER A 56 -8.39 14.42 -1.08
N VAL A 57 -8.31 14.20 0.24
CA VAL A 57 -7.25 14.74 1.10
C VAL A 57 -6.60 13.60 1.87
N LYS A 58 -5.51 13.09 1.33
CA LYS A 58 -4.87 11.89 1.87
C LYS A 58 -4.21 12.12 3.23
N THR A 59 -3.80 13.35 3.53
CA THR A 59 -3.25 13.70 4.84
C THR A 59 -4.26 13.54 5.97
N GLU A 60 -5.54 13.81 5.70
CA GLU A 60 -6.61 13.61 6.68
C GLU A 60 -6.81 12.11 6.97
N CYS A 61 -6.81 11.28 5.94
CA CYS A 61 -6.88 9.83 6.12
C CYS A 61 -5.70 9.30 6.94
N MET A 62 -4.50 9.79 6.66
CA MET A 62 -3.32 9.42 7.42
C MET A 62 -3.45 9.81 8.89
N GLN A 63 -3.92 11.01 9.18
CA GLN A 63 -4.11 11.44 10.56
C GLN A 63 -5.13 10.56 11.29
N THR A 64 -6.21 10.18 10.61
CA THR A 64 -7.20 9.24 11.16
C THR A 64 -6.56 7.90 11.52
N LEU A 65 -5.69 7.37 10.67
CA LEU A 65 -4.97 6.11 10.94
C LEU A 65 -4.02 6.26 12.12
N LEU A 66 -3.23 7.33 12.16
CA LEU A 66 -2.31 7.57 13.27
C LEU A 66 -3.04 7.64 14.60
N ASP A 67 -4.16 8.37 14.64
CA ASP A 67 -4.96 8.52 15.86
C ASP A 67 -5.61 7.21 16.27
N LYS A 68 -6.15 6.47 15.29
CA LYS A 68 -6.84 5.20 15.54
C LYS A 68 -5.95 4.16 16.20
N TYR A 69 -4.70 4.08 15.78
CA TYR A 69 -3.77 3.04 16.24
C TYR A 69 -2.69 3.57 17.17
N GLY A 70 -2.71 4.85 17.51
CA GLY A 70 -1.68 5.44 18.37
C GLY A 70 -0.30 5.41 17.76
N LEU A 71 -0.20 5.58 16.44
CA LEU A 71 1.06 5.50 15.71
C LEU A 71 1.73 6.88 15.61
N LYS A 72 3.05 6.85 15.59
CA LYS A 72 3.84 8.03 15.22
C LYS A 72 4.09 8.02 13.71
N PRO A 73 4.22 9.18 13.08
CA PRO A 73 4.50 9.23 11.63
C PRO A 73 5.72 8.42 11.20
N ASP A 74 6.78 8.37 12.01
CA ASP A 74 7.99 7.65 11.69
C ASP A 74 7.83 6.11 11.74
N GLU A 75 6.70 5.62 12.21
CA GLU A 75 6.37 4.20 12.21
C GLU A 75 5.64 3.76 10.93
N VAL A 76 5.42 4.68 9.98
CA VAL A 76 4.60 4.44 8.80
C VAL A 76 5.45 4.37 7.54
N LEU A 77 5.20 3.33 6.74
CA LEU A 77 5.62 3.25 5.35
C LEU A 77 4.42 3.61 4.48
N TYR A 78 4.62 4.48 3.51
CA TYR A 78 3.58 4.87 2.56
C TYR A 78 4.10 4.69 1.14
N MET A 79 3.33 4.02 0.30
CA MET A 79 3.65 3.86 -1.10
C MET A 79 2.70 4.69 -1.94
N GLY A 80 3.24 5.70 -2.61
CA GLY A 80 2.49 6.59 -3.51
C GLY A 80 3.16 6.68 -4.88
N ASP A 81 2.43 7.18 -5.88
CA ASP A 81 2.91 7.22 -7.26
C ASP A 81 2.70 8.55 -7.95
N ASP A 82 1.88 9.44 -7.44
CA ASP A 82 1.55 10.68 -8.13
C ASP A 82 1.32 11.84 -7.17
N ILE A 83 1.15 13.03 -7.73
CA ILE A 83 1.07 14.30 -7.00
C ILE A 83 0.09 14.29 -5.81
N PRO A 84 -1.09 13.64 -5.88
CA PRO A 84 -1.97 13.57 -4.71
C PRO A 84 -1.34 12.92 -3.48
N ASP A 85 -0.27 12.14 -3.64
CA ASP A 85 0.45 11.49 -2.54
C ASP A 85 1.55 12.37 -1.93
N TYR A 86 1.88 13.48 -2.56
CA TYR A 86 3.09 14.27 -2.24
C TYR A 86 3.13 14.70 -0.78
N ARG A 87 2.06 15.34 -0.30
CA ARG A 87 2.03 15.89 1.06
C ARG A 87 2.02 14.83 2.14
N VAL A 88 1.26 13.76 1.95
CA VAL A 88 1.23 12.68 2.94
C VAL A 88 2.57 11.97 3.01
N MET A 89 3.25 11.79 1.88
CA MET A 89 4.57 11.16 1.84
C MET A 89 5.64 11.98 2.57
N GLN A 90 5.51 13.31 2.60
CA GLN A 90 6.42 14.17 3.34
C GLN A 90 6.24 14.09 4.86
N GLN A 91 5.12 13.57 5.33
CA GLN A 91 4.76 13.54 6.75
C GLN A 91 5.11 12.24 7.45
N ILE A 92 5.49 11.20 6.72
CA ILE A 92 5.70 9.86 7.29
C ILE A 92 7.17 9.43 7.15
N GLY A 93 7.54 8.39 7.89
CA GLY A 93 8.94 8.00 8.04
C GLY A 93 9.56 7.35 6.81
N LEU A 94 8.80 6.52 6.08
CA LEU A 94 9.35 5.76 4.95
C LEU A 94 8.47 5.92 3.70
N PRO A 95 8.63 7.02 2.96
CA PRO A 95 7.95 7.17 1.67
C PRO A 95 8.61 6.30 0.61
N CYS A 96 7.80 5.54 -0.11
CA CYS A 96 8.22 4.63 -1.17
C CYS A 96 7.41 4.88 -2.43
N CYS A 97 7.95 4.50 -3.58
CA CYS A 97 7.21 4.62 -4.83
C CYS A 97 7.63 3.54 -5.83
N PRO A 98 6.77 3.26 -6.84
CA PRO A 98 7.17 2.43 -7.96
C PRO A 98 8.17 3.16 -8.86
N ARG A 99 8.82 2.39 -9.73
CA ARG A 99 9.82 2.93 -10.65
C ARG A 99 9.26 4.02 -11.57
N ASP A 100 8.02 3.87 -11.99
CA ASP A 100 7.34 4.79 -12.92
C ASP A 100 6.51 5.89 -12.24
N ALA A 101 6.76 6.15 -10.96
CA ALA A 101 6.10 7.24 -10.26
C ALA A 101 6.47 8.60 -10.87
N ALA A 102 5.62 9.60 -10.62
CA ALA A 102 5.91 10.98 -11.04
C ALA A 102 7.26 11.44 -10.48
N PRO A 103 8.03 12.24 -11.25
CA PRO A 103 9.36 12.68 -10.81
C PRO A 103 9.37 13.32 -9.42
N GLU A 104 8.36 14.12 -9.10
CA GLU A 104 8.25 14.79 -7.79
C GLU A 104 8.11 13.79 -6.65
N ILE A 105 7.44 12.65 -6.90
CA ILE A 105 7.27 11.57 -5.92
C ILE A 105 8.56 10.79 -5.77
N ARG A 106 9.26 10.51 -6.86
CA ARG A 106 10.55 9.85 -6.80
C ARG A 106 11.57 10.67 -6.02
N ASP A 107 11.54 12.00 -6.17
CA ASP A 107 12.48 12.92 -5.51
C ASP A 107 12.34 12.87 -3.97
N ILE A 108 11.15 12.63 -3.44
CA ILE A 108 10.92 12.59 -1.99
C ILE A 108 10.88 11.19 -1.42
N SER A 109 10.98 10.16 -2.26
CA SER A 109 10.95 8.76 -1.80
C SER A 109 12.31 8.33 -1.26
N LEU A 110 12.30 7.60 -0.15
CA LEU A 110 13.50 6.99 0.42
C LEU A 110 13.79 5.63 -0.21
N TYR A 111 12.79 4.96 -0.72
CA TYR A 111 12.94 3.71 -1.46
C TYR A 111 12.13 3.80 -2.76
N ILE A 112 12.78 3.50 -3.86
CA ILE A 112 12.15 3.43 -5.18
C ILE A 112 12.24 1.98 -5.65
N SER A 113 11.08 1.34 -5.86
CA SER A 113 11.05 -0.03 -6.37
C SER A 113 11.65 -0.11 -7.77
N HIS A 114 12.26 -1.23 -8.09
CA HIS A 114 12.73 -1.52 -9.44
C HIS A 114 11.58 -1.93 -10.38
N LEU A 115 10.36 -2.06 -9.85
CA LEU A 115 9.17 -2.47 -10.59
C LEU A 115 8.19 -1.30 -10.75
N ASP A 116 7.47 -1.32 -11.86
CA ASP A 116 6.43 -0.32 -12.15
C ASP A 116 5.19 -0.53 -11.30
N GLY A 117 4.37 0.53 -11.19
CA GLY A 117 3.08 0.45 -10.53
C GLY A 117 2.19 -0.62 -11.17
N GLY A 118 1.54 -1.44 -10.33
CA GLY A 118 0.71 -2.55 -10.78
C GLY A 118 1.48 -3.74 -11.34
N GLN A 119 2.81 -3.75 -11.25
CA GLN A 119 3.67 -4.80 -11.80
C GLN A 119 4.51 -5.51 -10.72
N GLY A 120 4.03 -5.51 -9.49
CA GLY A 120 4.70 -6.18 -8.38
C GLY A 120 5.48 -5.25 -7.44
N CYS A 121 5.33 -3.94 -7.56
CA CYS A 121 6.05 -3.00 -6.71
C CYS A 121 5.64 -3.12 -5.23
N VAL A 122 4.37 -3.40 -4.94
CA VAL A 122 3.90 -3.63 -3.56
C VAL A 122 4.54 -4.89 -3.00
N ARG A 123 4.65 -5.96 -3.82
CA ARG A 123 5.34 -7.19 -3.43
C ARG A 123 6.81 -6.90 -3.10
N ASP A 124 7.49 -6.14 -3.94
CA ASP A 124 8.89 -5.78 -3.71
C ASP A 124 9.07 -5.08 -2.35
N VAL A 125 8.30 -4.03 -2.09
CA VAL A 125 8.41 -3.27 -0.86
C VAL A 125 8.07 -4.13 0.36
N THR A 126 6.98 -4.89 0.31
CA THR A 126 6.57 -5.77 1.40
C THR A 126 7.63 -6.83 1.70
N GLU A 127 8.19 -7.42 0.65
CA GLU A 127 9.27 -8.41 0.78
C GLU A 127 10.49 -7.82 1.48
N GLN A 128 10.90 -6.60 1.11
CA GLN A 128 12.03 -5.93 1.76
C GLN A 128 11.76 -5.67 3.24
N VAL A 129 10.55 -5.21 3.59
CA VAL A 129 10.19 -4.97 4.99
C VAL A 129 10.22 -6.28 5.79
N LEU A 130 9.61 -7.33 5.28
CA LEU A 130 9.56 -8.62 5.98
C LEU A 130 10.94 -9.25 6.10
N LYS A 131 11.79 -9.11 5.09
CA LYS A 131 13.20 -9.55 5.18
C LYS A 131 13.95 -8.79 6.26
N ALA A 132 13.78 -7.46 6.32
CA ALA A 132 14.42 -6.64 7.33
C ALA A 132 13.98 -7.02 8.75
N GLN A 133 12.75 -7.50 8.92
CA GLN A 133 12.20 -7.95 10.19
C GLN A 133 12.46 -9.43 10.49
N GLY A 134 13.09 -10.16 9.60
CA GLY A 134 13.32 -11.60 9.75
C GLY A 134 12.05 -12.44 9.60
N LYS A 135 11.04 -11.91 8.90
CA LYS A 135 9.72 -12.55 8.77
C LYS A 135 9.40 -13.08 7.38
N TRP A 136 10.26 -12.86 6.40
CA TRP A 136 10.04 -13.33 5.04
C TRP A 136 10.19 -14.85 4.98
N MET A 137 9.13 -15.54 4.52
CA MET A 137 9.08 -17.02 4.44
C MET A 137 9.38 -17.72 5.77
N ALA A 138 9.04 -17.07 6.90
CA ALA A 138 9.45 -17.53 8.23
C ALA A 138 8.51 -18.58 8.82
N ASP A 139 7.28 -18.75 8.30
CA ASP A 139 6.35 -19.73 8.79
C ASP A 139 5.49 -20.31 7.67
N GLU A 140 4.60 -21.27 8.01
CA GLU A 140 3.77 -21.98 7.05
C GLU A 140 2.76 -21.08 6.32
N ASN A 141 2.40 -19.92 6.89
CA ASN A 141 1.49 -18.98 6.24
C ASN A 141 2.05 -18.46 4.92
N ALA A 142 3.38 -18.45 4.77
CA ALA A 142 4.03 -18.02 3.54
C ALA A 142 3.69 -18.92 2.35
N PHE A 143 3.34 -20.18 2.59
CA PHE A 143 3.15 -21.20 1.56
C PHE A 143 1.68 -21.49 1.26
N SER A 144 0.76 -20.81 1.92
CA SER A 144 -0.68 -20.95 1.68
C SER A 144 -1.25 -19.72 0.98
N TRP A 145 -2.29 -19.94 0.18
CA TRP A 145 -2.91 -18.83 -0.57
C TRP A 145 -4.42 -19.02 -0.72
#